data_2fdfed88df2d586388103d84aa27445a
#
_entry.id   2fdfed88df2d586388103d84aa27445a
#
_cell.length_a   1.000
_cell.length_b   1.000
_cell.length_c   1.000
_cell.angle_alpha   90.00
_cell.angle_beta   90.00
_cell.angle_gamma   90.00
#
_symmetry.space_group_name_H-M   'P 1'
#
loop_
_entity.id
_entity.type
_entity.pdbx_description
1 polymer ?
#
loop_
_entity_poly.entity_id
_entity_poly.type
_entity_poly.pdbx_seq_one_letter_code
_entity_poly.pdbx_strand_id
1 'polypeptide(L)'
;AAGGSLFAAALLVLAAWLLRQDIARRTIRERGLTRFVAACLLPGYAWLGIGALVLLAAGGLLPGSPGYDAGLHAVLIGFVLSMVFGHALIIFPAVLGLRLAYGAIFYAPLLLLHLSVLLRVGGDLAGAGTVRGMGGLLTAAALVLFILTLRAAGLRGRRN
;
A
#
# COMPACT_ATOMS: atom_id res chain seq x y z
N ALA A 1 5.98 -4.17 -26.48
CA ALA A 1 4.66 -4.68 -26.08
C ALA A 1 4.77 -6.01 -25.29
N ALA A 2 5.34 -7.08 -25.84
CA ALA A 2 5.35 -8.41 -25.19
C ALA A 2 5.97 -8.43 -23.80
N GLY A 3 7.10 -7.76 -23.57
CA GLY A 3 7.78 -7.73 -22.27
C GLY A 3 6.95 -7.08 -21.16
N GLY A 4 6.24 -5.97 -21.47
CA GLY A 4 5.38 -5.30 -20.53
C GLY A 4 4.15 -6.14 -20.12
N SER A 5 3.56 -6.85 -21.09
CA SER A 5 2.44 -7.76 -20.82
C SER A 5 2.89 -8.96 -19.99
N LEU A 6 4.08 -9.51 -20.27
CA LEU A 6 4.65 -10.60 -19.48
C LEU A 6 4.94 -10.17 -18.03
N PHE A 7 5.49 -8.96 -17.85
CA PHE A 7 5.72 -8.39 -16.53
C PHE A 7 4.40 -8.22 -15.75
N ALA A 8 3.38 -7.64 -16.37
CA ALA A 8 2.07 -7.47 -15.74
C ALA A 8 1.40 -8.82 -15.39
N ALA A 9 1.51 -9.82 -16.28
CA ALA A 9 1.04 -11.17 -15.99
C ALA A 9 1.78 -11.81 -14.80
N ALA A 10 3.09 -11.62 -14.70
CA ALA A 10 3.88 -12.10 -13.57
C ALA A 10 3.45 -11.45 -12.24
N LEU A 11 3.17 -10.13 -12.23
CA LEU A 11 2.61 -9.45 -11.05
C LEU A 11 1.24 -10.01 -10.64
N LEU A 12 0.39 -10.35 -11.61
CA LEU A 12 -0.91 -10.93 -11.33
C LEU A 12 -0.79 -12.32 -10.69
N VAL A 13 0.10 -13.15 -11.22
CA VAL A 13 0.40 -14.48 -10.64
C VAL A 13 0.96 -14.33 -9.22
N LEU A 14 1.87 -13.37 -9.01
CA LEU A 14 2.42 -13.08 -7.69
C LEU A 14 1.33 -12.63 -6.71
N ALA A 15 0.44 -11.73 -7.12
CA ALA A 15 -0.68 -11.28 -6.29
C ALA A 15 -1.59 -12.44 -5.88
N ALA A 16 -1.94 -13.30 -6.83
CA ALA A 16 -2.76 -14.49 -6.58
C ALA A 16 -2.06 -15.47 -5.62
N TRP A 17 -0.75 -15.66 -5.80
CA TRP A 17 0.05 -16.52 -4.93
C TRP A 17 0.11 -15.96 -3.51
N LEU A 18 0.41 -14.66 -3.33
CA LEU A 18 0.42 -13.99 -2.02
C LEU A 18 -0.93 -14.10 -1.33
N LEU A 19 -2.01 -13.79 -2.03
CA LEU A 19 -3.37 -13.89 -1.48
C LEU A 19 -3.74 -15.31 -1.03
N ARG A 20 -3.16 -16.35 -1.63
CA ARG A 20 -3.46 -17.75 -1.27
C ARG A 20 -2.55 -18.31 -0.20
N GLN A 21 -1.27 -17.98 -0.20
CA GLN A 21 -0.24 -18.62 0.60
C GLN A 21 0.16 -17.85 1.85
N ASP A 22 -0.04 -16.52 1.85
CA ASP A 22 0.42 -15.69 2.96
C ASP A 22 -0.39 -15.93 4.24
N ILE A 23 0.32 -15.91 5.36
CA ILE A 23 -0.23 -16.09 6.71
C ILE A 23 -1.18 -14.94 7.10
N ALA A 24 -1.12 -13.79 6.42
CA ALA A 24 -1.94 -12.61 6.68
C ALA A 24 -3.45 -12.94 6.69
N ARG A 25 -3.89 -13.91 5.88
CA ARG A 25 -5.28 -14.41 5.89
C ARG A 25 -5.73 -15.00 7.23
N ARG A 26 -4.80 -15.52 8.01
CA ARG A 26 -5.06 -16.07 9.34
C ARG A 26 -4.85 -14.98 10.39
N THR A 27 -3.76 -14.25 10.28
CA THR A 27 -3.35 -13.25 11.28
C THR A 27 -4.23 -11.99 11.29
N ILE A 28 -5.05 -11.75 10.26
CA ILE A 28 -6.07 -10.69 10.28
C ILE A 28 -7.12 -10.88 11.39
N ARG A 29 -7.29 -12.12 11.88
CA ARG A 29 -8.20 -12.45 12.99
C ARG A 29 -7.56 -12.29 14.36
N GLU A 30 -6.24 -12.10 14.41
CA GLU A 30 -5.48 -11.86 15.61
C GLU A 30 -5.73 -10.43 16.16
N ARG A 31 -5.03 -10.06 17.21
CA ARG A 31 -5.14 -8.75 17.86
C ARG A 31 -3.83 -7.97 17.78
N GLY A 32 -3.89 -6.68 18.04
CA GLY A 32 -2.72 -5.82 18.15
C GLY A 32 -1.95 -5.66 16.84
N LEU A 33 -0.62 -5.61 16.93
CA LEU A 33 0.28 -5.37 15.81
C LEU A 33 0.16 -6.42 14.71
N THR A 34 0.00 -7.69 15.07
CA THR A 34 -0.13 -8.79 14.11
C THR A 34 -1.33 -8.58 13.17
N ARG A 35 -2.47 -8.17 13.73
CA ARG A 35 -3.65 -7.81 12.94
C ARG A 35 -3.40 -6.59 12.04
N PHE A 36 -2.72 -5.57 12.56
CA PHE A 36 -2.41 -4.37 11.77
C PHE A 36 -1.53 -4.71 10.56
N VAL A 37 -0.49 -5.52 10.76
CA VAL A 37 0.37 -5.99 9.66
C VAL A 37 -0.47 -6.70 8.60
N ALA A 38 -1.33 -7.63 8.99
CA ALA A 38 -2.22 -8.31 8.05
C ALA A 38 -3.19 -7.34 7.34
N ALA A 39 -3.67 -6.31 8.03
CA ALA A 39 -4.51 -5.26 7.45
C ALA A 39 -3.77 -4.36 6.45
N CYS A 40 -2.45 -4.27 6.53
CA CYS A 40 -1.61 -3.64 5.51
C CYS A 40 -1.40 -4.59 4.32
N LEU A 41 -1.09 -5.87 4.59
CA LEU A 41 -0.72 -6.85 3.59
C LEU A 41 -1.87 -7.19 2.64
N LEU A 42 -3.04 -7.55 3.16
CA LEU A 42 -4.16 -8.05 2.35
C LEU A 42 -4.68 -7.03 1.32
N PRO A 43 -4.99 -5.76 1.68
CA PRO A 43 -5.35 -4.75 0.70
C PRO A 43 -4.20 -4.43 -0.26
N GLY A 44 -2.95 -4.48 0.22
CA GLY A 44 -1.76 -4.32 -0.62
C GLY A 44 -1.72 -5.37 -1.74
N TYR A 45 -1.97 -6.64 -1.43
CA TYR A 45 -2.03 -7.71 -2.45
C TYR A 45 -3.19 -7.50 -3.45
N ALA A 46 -4.32 -6.98 -2.98
CA ALA A 46 -5.41 -6.60 -3.87
C ALA A 46 -4.98 -5.49 -4.84
N TRP A 47 -4.29 -4.45 -4.36
CA TRP A 47 -3.76 -3.38 -5.20
C TRP A 47 -2.71 -3.88 -6.19
N LEU A 48 -1.86 -4.84 -5.82
CA LEU A 48 -0.92 -5.49 -6.74
C LEU A 48 -1.66 -6.16 -7.89
N GLY A 49 -2.73 -6.90 -7.57
CA GLY A 49 -3.60 -7.55 -8.58
C GLY A 49 -4.32 -6.54 -9.47
N ILE A 50 -4.91 -5.49 -8.89
CA ILE A 50 -5.58 -4.40 -9.64
C ILE A 50 -4.58 -3.71 -10.57
N GLY A 51 -3.40 -3.36 -10.08
CA GLY A 51 -2.35 -2.73 -10.88
C GLY A 51 -1.91 -3.61 -12.04
N ALA A 52 -1.73 -4.91 -11.80
CA ALA A 52 -1.40 -5.88 -12.84
C ALA A 52 -2.49 -5.97 -13.92
N LEU A 53 -3.77 -6.02 -13.52
CA LEU A 53 -4.90 -6.06 -14.47
C LEU A 53 -4.99 -4.77 -15.29
N VAL A 54 -4.81 -3.61 -14.66
CA VAL A 54 -4.81 -2.31 -15.36
C VAL A 54 -3.67 -2.24 -16.38
N LEU A 55 -2.45 -2.68 -16.02
CA LEU A 55 -1.32 -2.73 -16.95
C LEU A 55 -1.56 -3.69 -18.10
N LEU A 56 -2.17 -4.85 -17.86
CA LEU A 56 -2.53 -5.80 -18.92
C LEU A 56 -3.56 -5.20 -19.88
N ALA A 57 -4.62 -4.57 -19.34
CA ALA A 57 -5.66 -3.94 -20.13
C ALA A 57 -5.14 -2.74 -20.96
N ALA A 58 -4.12 -2.05 -20.45
CA ALA A 58 -3.43 -0.96 -21.16
C ALA A 58 -2.45 -1.45 -22.24
N GLY A 59 -2.31 -2.75 -22.47
CA GLY A 59 -1.36 -3.33 -23.43
C GLY A 59 0.08 -3.40 -22.91
N GLY A 60 0.26 -3.39 -21.60
CA GLY A 60 1.55 -3.47 -20.91
C GLY A 60 2.09 -2.12 -20.45
N LEU A 61 3.42 -2.01 -20.39
CA LEU A 61 4.10 -0.79 -19.93
C LEU A 61 4.20 0.23 -21.07
N LEU A 62 3.20 1.09 -21.20
CA LEU A 62 3.16 2.19 -22.17
C LEU A 62 3.31 3.54 -21.44
N PRO A 63 4.53 4.08 -21.29
CA PRO A 63 4.78 5.33 -20.59
C PRO A 63 3.91 6.49 -21.12
N GLY A 64 3.34 7.28 -20.21
CA GLY A 64 2.49 8.42 -20.56
C GLY A 64 1.01 8.06 -20.81
N SER A 65 0.64 6.77 -20.80
CA SER A 65 -0.77 6.39 -20.87
C SER A 65 -1.43 6.45 -19.48
N PRO A 66 -2.74 6.79 -19.37
CA PRO A 66 -3.48 6.76 -18.12
C PRO A 66 -3.45 5.39 -17.43
N GLY A 67 -3.51 4.31 -18.20
CA GLY A 67 -3.43 2.95 -17.66
C GLY A 67 -2.05 2.61 -17.09
N TYR A 68 -0.97 3.12 -17.69
CA TYR A 68 0.37 2.98 -17.14
C TYR A 68 0.49 3.71 -15.79
N ASP A 69 0.04 4.96 -15.73
CA ASP A 69 0.06 5.77 -14.50
C ASP A 69 -0.78 5.10 -13.40
N ALA A 70 -2.02 4.73 -13.70
CA ALA A 70 -2.92 4.05 -12.77
C ALA A 70 -2.32 2.73 -12.25
N GLY A 71 -1.79 1.89 -13.15
CA GLY A 71 -1.21 0.61 -12.80
C GLY A 71 0.01 0.74 -11.90
N LEU A 72 0.92 1.69 -12.22
CA LEU A 72 2.09 1.95 -11.38
C LEU A 72 1.72 2.50 -10.00
N HIS A 73 0.74 3.40 -9.91
CA HIS A 73 0.29 3.92 -8.61
C HIS A 73 -0.37 2.81 -7.76
N ALA A 74 -1.17 1.94 -8.36
CA ALA A 74 -1.71 0.79 -7.66
C ALA A 74 -0.61 -0.12 -7.09
N VAL A 75 0.44 -0.40 -7.87
CA VAL A 75 1.56 -1.24 -7.42
C VAL A 75 2.43 -0.50 -6.40
N LEU A 76 2.90 0.71 -6.71
CA LEU A 76 3.91 1.39 -5.87
C LEU A 76 3.30 2.00 -4.60
N ILE A 77 2.13 2.63 -4.71
CA ILE A 77 1.48 3.26 -3.55
C ILE A 77 0.56 2.25 -2.85
N GLY A 78 -0.29 1.56 -3.60
CA GLY A 78 -1.25 0.62 -3.04
C GLY A 78 -0.59 -0.61 -2.41
N PHE A 79 0.33 -1.24 -3.11
CA PHE A 79 1.01 -2.44 -2.60
C PHE A 79 2.28 -2.10 -1.82
N VAL A 80 3.30 -1.45 -2.44
CA VAL A 80 4.61 -1.29 -1.81
C VAL A 80 4.55 -0.43 -0.55
N LEU A 81 3.89 0.74 -0.57
CA LEU A 81 3.78 1.57 0.65
C LEU A 81 2.93 0.90 1.72
N SER A 82 1.91 0.13 1.36
CA SER A 82 1.15 -0.65 2.34
C SER A 82 2.04 -1.70 3.03
N MET A 83 2.94 -2.36 2.29
CA MET A 83 3.97 -3.23 2.85
C MET A 83 4.89 -2.48 3.80
N VAL A 84 5.35 -1.29 3.39
CA VAL A 84 6.20 -0.44 4.24
C VAL A 84 5.51 -0.08 5.53
N PHE A 85 4.22 0.32 5.51
CA PHE A 85 3.46 0.65 6.72
C PHE A 85 3.38 -0.53 7.70
N GLY A 86 3.09 -1.73 7.19
CA GLY A 86 3.01 -2.93 8.02
C GLY A 86 4.34 -3.33 8.62
N HIS A 87 5.41 -3.34 7.82
CA HIS A 87 6.72 -3.82 8.26
C HIS A 87 7.51 -2.78 9.06
N ALA A 88 7.27 -1.49 8.88
CA ALA A 88 7.98 -0.44 9.60
C ALA A 88 7.87 -0.60 11.13
N LEU A 89 6.71 -1.03 11.63
CA LEU A 89 6.48 -1.25 13.06
C LEU A 89 7.22 -2.47 13.63
N ILE A 90 7.73 -3.34 12.78
CA ILE A 90 8.56 -4.50 13.14
C ILE A 90 10.04 -4.15 12.96
N ILE A 91 10.38 -3.56 11.80
CA ILE A 91 11.76 -3.31 11.39
C ILE A 91 12.40 -2.19 12.22
N PHE A 92 11.71 -1.06 12.45
CA PHE A 92 12.31 0.04 13.20
C PHE A 92 12.67 -0.31 14.64
N PRO A 93 11.83 -1.01 15.43
CA PRO A 93 12.25 -1.52 16.72
C PRO A 93 13.46 -2.44 16.66
N ALA A 94 13.47 -3.36 15.71
CA ALA A 94 14.54 -4.35 15.58
C ALA A 94 15.89 -3.73 15.19
N VAL A 95 15.87 -2.76 14.25
CA VAL A 95 17.11 -2.15 13.72
C VAL A 95 17.61 -1.01 14.60
N LEU A 96 16.72 -0.18 15.14
CA LEU A 96 17.08 1.03 15.90
C LEU A 96 17.06 0.84 17.42
N GLY A 97 16.71 -0.35 17.91
CA GLY A 97 16.56 -0.62 19.33
C GLY A 97 15.45 0.22 20.00
N LEU A 98 14.48 0.71 19.23
CA LEU A 98 13.42 1.58 19.71
C LEU A 98 12.27 0.75 20.29
N ARG A 99 11.67 1.23 21.38
CA ARG A 99 10.39 0.70 21.86
C ARG A 99 9.26 1.50 21.23
N LEU A 100 8.43 0.86 20.42
CA LEU A 100 7.25 1.48 19.81
C LEU A 100 5.98 1.04 20.56
N ALA A 101 5.26 2.00 21.13
CA ALA A 101 3.95 1.74 21.70
C ALA A 101 2.93 1.62 20.57
N TYR A 102 2.54 0.38 20.20
CA TYR A 102 1.50 0.15 19.20
C TYR A 102 0.14 0.66 19.70
N GLY A 103 -0.65 1.19 18.79
CA GLY A 103 -2.03 1.63 19.04
C GLY A 103 -2.87 1.65 17.77
N ALA A 104 -4.20 1.65 17.92
CA ALA A 104 -5.13 1.66 16.79
C ALA A 104 -5.01 2.89 15.88
N ILE A 105 -4.33 3.95 16.34
CA ILE A 105 -4.10 5.18 15.56
C ILE A 105 -3.37 4.92 14.23
N PHE A 106 -2.60 3.82 14.13
CA PHE A 106 -1.91 3.45 12.89
C PHE A 106 -2.86 3.08 11.74
N TYR A 107 -4.12 2.75 12.03
CA TYR A 107 -5.12 2.53 10.98
C TYR A 107 -5.50 3.83 10.25
N ALA A 108 -5.38 5.00 10.88
CA ALA A 108 -5.72 6.28 10.24
C ALA A 108 -4.84 6.57 8.99
N PRO A 109 -3.50 6.56 9.06
CA PRO A 109 -2.68 6.74 7.87
C PRO A 109 -2.86 5.60 6.85
N LEU A 110 -3.12 4.37 7.29
CA LEU A 110 -3.38 3.23 6.39
C LEU A 110 -4.67 3.44 5.58
N LEU A 111 -5.76 3.82 6.21
CA LEU A 111 -7.03 4.11 5.53
C LEU A 111 -6.87 5.28 4.56
N LEU A 112 -6.16 6.34 4.98
CA LEU A 112 -5.90 7.49 4.14
C LEU A 112 -5.06 7.11 2.91
N LEU A 113 -4.07 6.22 3.08
CA LEU A 113 -3.27 5.68 1.98
C LEU A 113 -4.16 4.96 0.96
N HIS A 114 -5.01 4.03 1.40
CA HIS A 114 -5.87 3.29 0.47
C HIS A 114 -6.91 4.19 -0.23
N LEU A 115 -7.47 5.17 0.48
CA LEU A 115 -8.35 6.16 -0.12
C LEU A 115 -7.62 7.00 -1.17
N SER A 116 -6.37 7.39 -0.90
CA SER A 116 -5.56 8.15 -1.85
C SER A 116 -5.29 7.38 -3.14
N VAL A 117 -4.97 6.09 -3.03
CA VAL A 117 -4.76 5.21 -4.19
C VAL A 117 -6.05 5.03 -4.99
N LEU A 118 -7.18 4.84 -4.31
CA LEU A 118 -8.48 4.71 -4.96
C LEU A 118 -8.81 5.94 -5.81
N LEU A 119 -8.63 7.15 -5.24
CA LEU A 119 -8.84 8.41 -5.96
C LEU A 119 -7.82 8.60 -7.09
N ARG A 120 -6.56 8.24 -6.86
CA ARG A 120 -5.52 8.37 -7.88
C ARG A 120 -5.78 7.47 -9.07
N VAL A 121 -5.95 6.18 -8.82
CA VAL A 121 -6.21 5.17 -9.87
C VAL A 121 -7.54 5.44 -10.57
N GLY A 122 -8.60 5.73 -9.81
CA GLY A 122 -9.90 6.07 -10.36
C GLY A 122 -9.87 7.35 -11.20
N GLY A 123 -9.16 8.38 -10.74
CA GLY A 123 -8.98 9.63 -11.46
C GLY A 123 -8.20 9.47 -12.76
N ASP A 124 -7.15 8.65 -12.77
CA ASP A 124 -6.37 8.34 -13.97
C ASP A 124 -7.24 7.60 -15.01
N LEU A 125 -7.98 6.58 -14.60
CA LEU A 125 -8.83 5.78 -15.50
C LEU A 125 -10.04 6.56 -16.01
N ALA A 126 -10.60 7.48 -15.20
CA ALA A 126 -11.72 8.32 -15.58
C ALA A 126 -11.31 9.60 -16.35
N GLY A 127 -10.01 9.87 -16.51
CA GLY A 127 -9.53 11.13 -17.10
C GLY A 127 -9.83 12.36 -16.23
N ALA A 128 -10.12 12.17 -14.92
CA ALA A 128 -10.52 13.22 -13.99
C ALA A 128 -9.31 13.82 -13.28
N GLY A 129 -8.66 14.81 -13.91
CA GLY A 129 -7.42 15.43 -13.40
C GLY A 129 -7.51 15.98 -11.98
N THR A 130 -8.64 16.56 -11.59
CA THR A 130 -8.86 17.06 -10.22
C THR A 130 -8.87 15.93 -9.20
N VAL A 131 -9.58 14.84 -9.48
CA VAL A 131 -9.64 13.65 -8.59
C VAL A 131 -8.26 13.02 -8.46
N ARG A 132 -7.54 12.90 -9.58
CA ARG A 132 -6.16 12.45 -9.61
C ARG A 132 -5.25 13.29 -8.71
N GLY A 133 -5.34 14.63 -8.82
CA GLY A 133 -4.57 15.56 -7.99
C GLY A 133 -4.88 15.42 -6.50
N MET A 134 -6.16 15.28 -6.14
CA MET A 134 -6.58 15.01 -4.75
C MET A 134 -5.98 13.71 -4.23
N GLY A 135 -5.97 12.64 -5.04
CA GLY A 135 -5.31 11.38 -4.68
C GLY A 135 -3.83 11.58 -4.32
N GLY A 136 -3.08 12.36 -5.12
CA GLY A 136 -1.67 12.67 -4.83
C GLY A 136 -1.47 13.43 -3.51
N LEU A 137 -2.30 14.45 -3.24
CA LEU A 137 -2.25 15.21 -1.99
C LEU A 137 -2.55 14.32 -0.78
N LEU A 138 -3.55 13.44 -0.89
CA LEU A 138 -3.87 12.51 0.19
C LEU A 138 -2.77 11.47 0.41
N THR A 139 -2.05 11.04 -0.63
CA THR A 139 -0.86 10.18 -0.46
C THR A 139 0.20 10.90 0.38
N ALA A 140 0.52 12.15 0.06
CA ALA A 140 1.47 12.94 0.84
C ALA A 140 1.00 13.10 2.30
N ALA A 141 -0.28 13.41 2.51
CA ALA A 141 -0.85 13.51 3.85
C ALA A 141 -0.80 12.18 4.63
N ALA A 142 -1.05 11.05 3.97
CA ALA A 142 -0.95 9.72 4.58
C ALA A 142 0.47 9.40 5.05
N LEU A 143 1.48 9.73 4.23
CA LEU A 143 2.90 9.55 4.57
C LEU A 143 3.31 10.42 5.76
N VAL A 144 2.95 11.71 5.75
CA VAL A 144 3.24 12.63 6.85
C VAL A 144 2.56 12.14 8.13
N LEU A 145 1.28 11.76 8.06
CA LEU A 145 0.54 11.25 9.20
C LEU A 145 1.17 9.96 9.75
N PHE A 146 1.62 9.06 8.88
CA PHE A 146 2.31 7.84 9.30
C PHE A 146 3.60 8.15 10.05
N ILE A 147 4.43 9.06 9.53
CA ILE A 147 5.69 9.48 10.18
C ILE A 147 5.40 10.11 11.55
N LEU A 148 4.42 11.00 11.65
CA LEU A 148 4.03 11.62 12.91
C LEU A 148 3.52 10.60 13.93
N THR A 149 2.71 9.65 13.48
CA THR A 149 2.20 8.56 14.33
C THR A 149 3.35 7.68 14.82
N LEU A 150 4.31 7.36 13.96
CA LEU A 150 5.49 6.57 14.30
C LEU A 150 6.36 7.28 15.36
N ARG A 151 6.61 8.59 15.18
CA ARG A 151 7.33 9.40 16.17
C ARG A 151 6.60 9.45 17.52
N ALA A 152 5.31 9.67 17.51
CA ALA A 152 4.50 9.69 18.73
C ALA A 152 4.53 8.33 19.45
N ALA A 153 4.48 7.22 18.72
CA ALA A 153 4.62 5.88 19.27
C ALA A 153 6.00 5.63 19.93
N GLY A 154 7.07 6.12 19.30
CA GLY A 154 8.42 6.06 19.87
C GLY A 154 8.57 6.85 21.16
N LEU A 155 8.01 8.06 21.23
CA LEU A 155 8.03 8.88 22.43
C LEU A 155 7.26 8.23 23.59
N ARG A 156 6.13 7.59 23.31
CA ARG A 156 5.36 6.84 24.32
C ARG A 156 6.09 5.59 24.80
N GLY A 157 6.74 4.87 23.88
CA GLY A 157 7.50 3.67 24.23
C GLY A 157 8.74 3.92 25.09
N ARG A 158 9.26 5.15 25.11
CA ARG A 158 10.37 5.55 26.01
C ARG A 158 9.93 5.89 27.44
N ARG A 159 8.63 6.16 27.63
CA ARG A 159 8.08 6.56 28.94
C ARG A 159 7.59 5.36 29.78
N ASN A 160 7.42 4.23 29.12
CA ASN A 160 7.02 2.94 29.71
C ASN A 160 8.23 1.98 29.75
#